data_4bdceea03acc02e30d640456e326f102
#
_entry.id   4bdceea03acc02e30d640456e326f102
#
_cell.length_a   1.000
_cell.length_b   1.000
_cell.length_c   1.000
_cell.angle_alpha   90.00
_cell.angle_beta   90.00
_cell.angle_gamma   90.00
#
_symmetry.space_group_name_H-M   'P 1'
#
loop_
_entity.id
_entity.type
_entity.pdbx_description
1 polymer ?
#
loop_
_entity_poly.entity_id
_entity_poly.type
_entity_poly.pdbx_seq_one_letter_code
_entity_poly.pdbx_strand_id
1 'polypeptide(L)'
;PRTILLLHMAKKQTVLAGKRKLELSNLDKILYPGDGIVKAEVLQYYVTIAPYMLRYVRGRPLSLVRFPDGIEGEQFFQKNRPDWVPEWLHSVKLGDIDYMLAEEDAAVVFLANLAALEFHQMQMRPSVSQDADYMVFDLDPPENSNFEIVRDLALNLRPYLESLGYHVFVKTTGGKGLHLIMPLLPHSYDI
;
A
#
# COMPACT_ATOMS: atom_id res chain seq x y z
N PRO A 1 22.66 -9.10 0.55
CA PRO A 1 22.31 -7.88 1.25
C PRO A 1 22.61 -6.69 0.35
N ARG A 2 21.57 -6.10 -0.24
CA ARG A 2 21.69 -4.89 -1.07
C ARG A 2 21.58 -3.69 -0.15
N THR A 3 22.70 -3.29 0.45
CA THR A 3 22.80 -2.07 1.24
C THR A 3 22.87 -0.90 0.29
N ILE A 4 21.80 -0.12 0.15
CA ILE A 4 21.89 1.21 -0.43
C ILE A 4 22.41 2.10 0.69
N LEU A 5 23.71 2.45 0.62
CA LEU A 5 24.30 3.44 1.49
C LEU A 5 23.76 4.80 1.05
N LEU A 6 22.72 5.30 1.70
CA LEU A 6 22.21 6.66 1.49
C LEU A 6 23.22 7.63 2.12
N LEU A 7 24.14 8.12 1.30
CA LEU A 7 25.02 9.24 1.67
C LEU A 7 24.17 10.50 1.88
N HIS A 8 24.24 11.06 3.07
CA HIS A 8 23.61 12.33 3.44
C HIS A 8 24.00 13.44 2.47
N MET A 9 23.03 14.32 2.14
CA MET A 9 23.17 15.69 1.59
C MET A 9 23.02 15.92 0.07
N ALA A 10 22.33 15.08 -0.69
CA ALA A 10 21.94 15.48 -2.04
C ALA A 10 20.42 15.73 -2.12
N LYS A 11 20.00 16.91 -2.60
CA LYS A 11 18.56 17.21 -2.86
C LYS A 11 17.92 16.25 -3.86
N LYS A 12 18.73 15.58 -4.69
CA LYS A 12 18.36 14.55 -5.64
C LYS A 12 19.42 13.47 -5.69
N GLN A 13 19.02 12.22 -5.76
CA GLN A 13 19.92 11.07 -5.89
C GLN A 13 19.33 10.07 -6.87
N THR A 14 20.17 9.55 -7.76
CA THR A 14 19.78 8.45 -8.64
C THR A 14 20.12 7.12 -7.97
N VAL A 15 19.13 6.25 -7.82
CA VAL A 15 19.27 4.89 -7.28
C VAL A 15 18.83 3.86 -8.28
N LEU A 16 19.36 2.65 -8.14
CA LEU A 16 18.91 1.50 -8.92
C LEU A 16 17.91 0.69 -8.08
N ALA A 17 16.65 0.67 -8.50
CA ALA A 17 15.60 -0.18 -7.93
C ALA A 17 15.27 -1.30 -8.94
N GLY A 18 15.65 -2.52 -8.63
CA GLY A 18 15.58 -3.61 -9.59
C GLY A 18 16.44 -3.32 -10.83
N LYS A 19 15.80 -3.20 -11.99
CA LYS A 19 16.45 -2.87 -13.28
C LYS A 19 16.33 -1.39 -13.68
N ARG A 20 15.63 -0.57 -12.87
CA ARG A 20 15.34 0.83 -13.20
C ARG A 20 16.18 1.80 -12.40
N LYS A 21 16.59 2.87 -13.09
CA LYS A 21 17.18 4.04 -12.44
C LYS A 21 16.04 4.97 -12.03
N LEU A 22 15.97 5.32 -10.75
CA LEU A 22 15.00 6.25 -10.18
C LEU A 22 15.71 7.48 -9.66
N GLU A 23 15.19 8.66 -9.99
CA GLU A 23 15.60 9.90 -9.36
C GLU A 23 14.78 10.11 -8.09
N LEU A 24 15.45 10.04 -6.94
CA LEU A 24 14.85 10.31 -5.64
C LEU A 24 15.11 11.77 -5.27
N SER A 25 14.10 12.41 -4.66
CA SER A 25 14.14 13.83 -4.32
C SER A 25 13.77 14.10 -2.87
N ASN A 26 14.25 15.25 -2.35
CA ASN A 26 13.92 15.72 -0.99
C ASN A 26 14.23 14.68 0.09
N LEU A 27 15.38 14.03 0.01
CA LEU A 27 15.75 12.90 0.87
C LEU A 27 15.91 13.30 2.33
N ASP A 28 16.26 14.54 2.58
CA ASP A 28 16.43 15.18 3.89
C ASP A 28 15.10 15.65 4.52
N LYS A 29 13.99 15.58 3.76
CA LYS A 29 12.69 16.03 4.27
C LYS A 29 12.23 15.13 5.40
N ILE A 30 11.90 15.69 6.56
CA ILE A 30 11.34 14.97 7.69
C ILE A 30 9.90 14.60 7.34
N LEU A 31 9.58 13.30 7.35
CA LEU A 31 8.22 12.79 7.14
C LEU A 31 7.53 12.40 8.44
N TYR A 32 8.28 12.03 9.48
CA TYR A 32 7.76 11.73 10.82
C TYR A 32 8.45 12.65 11.84
N PRO A 33 7.89 13.84 12.11
CA PRO A 33 8.54 14.84 12.96
C PRO A 33 8.79 14.36 14.39
N GLY A 34 7.86 13.60 14.98
CA GLY A 34 8.00 13.08 16.33
C GLY A 34 9.22 12.17 16.55
N ASP A 35 9.61 11.42 15.52
CA ASP A 35 10.72 10.48 15.56
C ASP A 35 11.96 10.99 14.80
N GLY A 36 11.83 12.12 14.10
CA GLY A 36 12.90 12.69 13.27
C GLY A 36 13.20 11.89 12.00
N ILE A 37 12.30 10.96 11.57
CA ILE A 37 12.53 10.10 10.42
C ILE A 37 12.42 10.92 9.13
N VAL A 38 13.48 10.86 8.32
CA VAL A 38 13.54 11.55 7.03
C VAL A 38 13.07 10.66 5.88
N LYS A 39 12.73 11.29 4.77
CA LYS A 39 12.26 10.60 3.56
C LYS A 39 13.24 9.54 3.06
N ALA A 40 14.56 9.75 3.21
CA ALA A 40 15.57 8.77 2.86
C ALA A 40 15.37 7.43 3.59
N GLU A 41 15.06 7.46 4.88
CA GLU A 41 14.82 6.26 5.71
C GLU A 41 13.53 5.57 5.31
N VAL A 42 12.47 6.33 5.03
CA VAL A 42 11.21 5.82 4.51
C VAL A 42 11.41 5.11 3.17
N LEU A 43 12.18 5.71 2.26
CA LEU A 43 12.51 5.08 0.97
C LEU A 43 13.36 3.83 1.14
N GLN A 44 14.31 3.81 2.08
CA GLN A 44 15.08 2.61 2.41
C GLN A 44 14.17 1.48 2.90
N TYR A 45 13.17 1.80 3.72
CA TYR A 45 12.15 0.84 4.14
C TYR A 45 11.42 0.26 2.93
N TYR A 46 10.90 1.13 2.03
CA TYR A 46 10.17 0.66 0.84
C TYR A 46 11.04 -0.15 -0.13
N VAL A 47 12.32 0.18 -0.29
CA VAL A 47 13.28 -0.66 -1.05
C VAL A 47 13.38 -2.06 -0.45
N THR A 48 13.40 -2.15 0.87
CA THR A 48 13.53 -3.43 1.59
C THR A 48 12.28 -4.27 1.49
N ILE A 49 11.09 -3.65 1.63
CA ILE A 49 9.82 -4.39 1.67
C ILE A 49 9.16 -4.58 0.30
N ALA A 50 9.58 -3.86 -0.74
CA ALA A 50 8.95 -3.92 -2.06
C ALA A 50 8.75 -5.36 -2.59
N PRO A 51 9.72 -6.28 -2.51
CA PRO A 51 9.54 -7.66 -2.99
C PRO A 51 8.45 -8.43 -2.22
N TYR A 52 8.24 -8.11 -0.95
CA TYR A 52 7.19 -8.71 -0.12
C TYR A 52 5.84 -8.05 -0.38
N MET A 53 5.81 -6.73 -0.46
CA MET A 53 4.61 -5.93 -0.71
C MET A 53 4.00 -6.25 -2.08
N LEU A 54 4.83 -6.44 -3.11
CA LEU A 54 4.37 -6.77 -4.46
C LEU A 54 3.52 -8.03 -4.54
N ARG A 55 3.69 -9.00 -3.63
CA ARG A 55 2.85 -10.20 -3.59
C ARG A 55 1.37 -9.86 -3.39
N TYR A 56 1.09 -8.73 -2.74
CA TYR A 56 -0.27 -8.29 -2.41
C TYR A 56 -0.80 -7.22 -3.36
N VAL A 57 0.07 -6.28 -3.81
CA VAL A 57 -0.38 -5.11 -4.58
C VAL A 57 -0.24 -5.26 -6.10
N ARG A 58 0.53 -6.26 -6.58
CA ARG A 58 0.77 -6.43 -8.02
C ARG A 58 -0.54 -6.63 -8.80
N GLY A 59 -0.68 -5.85 -9.89
CA GLY A 59 -1.84 -5.91 -10.77
C GLY A 59 -3.12 -5.36 -10.18
N ARG A 60 -3.06 -4.75 -8.99
CA ARG A 60 -4.22 -4.15 -8.33
C ARG A 60 -4.23 -2.63 -8.50
N PRO A 61 -5.37 -2.04 -8.87
CA PRO A 61 -5.53 -0.59 -8.89
C PRO A 61 -5.27 0.00 -7.50
N LEU A 62 -4.41 1.02 -7.45
CA LEU A 62 -3.97 1.64 -6.21
C LEU A 62 -4.59 3.02 -6.03
N SER A 63 -5.13 3.27 -4.83
CA SER A 63 -5.35 4.61 -4.31
C SER A 63 -4.25 4.89 -3.28
N LEU A 64 -3.56 6.00 -3.42
CA LEU A 64 -2.46 6.38 -2.54
C LEU A 64 -2.91 7.47 -1.57
N VAL A 65 -2.47 7.40 -0.31
CA VAL A 65 -2.48 8.57 0.56
C VAL A 65 -1.07 9.13 0.61
N ARG A 66 -0.94 10.39 0.19
CA ARG A 66 0.34 11.09 0.09
C ARG A 66 0.45 12.14 1.19
N PHE A 67 1.64 12.24 1.74
CA PHE A 67 2.01 13.16 2.83
C PHE A 67 3.23 14.01 2.40
N PRO A 68 3.06 14.92 1.42
CA PRO A 68 4.18 15.66 0.86
C PRO A 68 4.92 16.49 1.91
N ASP A 69 4.24 16.91 2.96
CA ASP A 69 4.78 17.72 4.06
C ASP A 69 4.92 16.96 5.39
N GLY A 70 4.94 15.62 5.31
CA GLY A 70 5.03 14.73 6.48
C GLY A 70 3.67 14.41 7.08
N ILE A 71 3.65 13.47 8.04
CA ILE A 71 2.41 12.92 8.61
C ILE A 71 1.59 13.94 9.43
N GLU A 72 2.20 15.03 9.87
CA GLU A 72 1.52 16.13 10.58
C GLU A 72 1.03 17.22 9.62
N GLY A 73 1.41 17.15 8.34
CA GLY A 73 1.00 18.08 7.30
C GLY A 73 -0.29 17.66 6.58
N GLU A 74 -0.62 18.39 5.51
CA GLU A 74 -1.76 18.02 4.69
C GLU A 74 -1.54 16.69 3.98
N GLN A 75 -2.57 15.85 4.00
CA GLN A 75 -2.62 14.60 3.26
C GLN A 75 -3.69 14.65 2.17
N PHE A 76 -3.50 13.90 1.11
CA PHE A 76 -4.53 13.77 0.08
C PHE A 76 -4.53 12.40 -0.58
N PHE A 77 -5.73 11.98 -1.00
CA PHE A 77 -5.89 10.78 -1.81
C PHE A 77 -5.53 11.05 -3.26
N GLN A 78 -4.65 10.24 -3.81
CA GLN A 78 -4.34 10.22 -5.23
C GLN A 78 -4.81 8.91 -5.86
N LYS A 79 -5.87 8.99 -6.66
CA LYS A 79 -6.41 7.86 -7.44
C LYS A 79 -5.96 7.94 -8.89
N ASN A 80 -6.10 9.13 -9.50
CA ASN A 80 -5.76 9.34 -10.89
C ASN A 80 -4.24 9.40 -11.09
N ARG A 81 -3.76 8.71 -12.14
CA ARG A 81 -2.39 8.80 -12.62
C ARG A 81 -2.14 10.18 -13.21
N PRO A 82 -1.17 10.95 -12.71
CA PRO A 82 -0.79 12.22 -13.32
C PRO A 82 -0.05 12.02 -14.66
N ASP A 83 -0.19 12.98 -15.59
CA ASP A 83 0.43 12.94 -16.92
C ASP A 83 1.97 12.86 -16.88
N TRP A 84 2.59 13.43 -15.85
CA TRP A 84 4.05 13.44 -15.68
C TRP A 84 4.63 12.11 -15.15
N VAL A 85 3.79 11.17 -14.76
CA VAL A 85 4.24 9.84 -14.31
C VAL A 85 4.85 9.09 -15.48
N PRO A 86 6.04 8.46 -15.31
CA PRO A 86 6.71 7.75 -16.39
C PRO A 86 5.84 6.66 -17.02
N GLU A 87 5.94 6.47 -18.33
CA GLU A 87 5.17 5.46 -19.08
C GLU A 87 5.36 4.03 -18.58
N TRP A 88 6.54 3.74 -18.02
CA TRP A 88 6.82 2.41 -17.48
C TRP A 88 6.03 2.08 -16.21
N LEU A 89 5.49 3.08 -15.50
CA LEU A 89 4.56 2.86 -14.40
C LEU A 89 3.18 2.64 -15.00
N HIS A 90 2.78 1.39 -15.05
CA HIS A 90 1.52 0.98 -15.65
C HIS A 90 0.32 1.55 -14.91
N SER A 91 -0.78 1.63 -15.61
CA SER A 91 -2.07 2.04 -15.07
C SER A 91 -3.20 1.27 -15.73
N VAL A 92 -4.38 1.36 -15.14
CA VAL A 92 -5.61 0.80 -15.67
C VAL A 92 -6.76 1.78 -15.48
N LYS A 93 -7.50 2.02 -16.56
CA LYS A 93 -8.67 2.87 -16.53
C LYS A 93 -9.90 2.09 -16.07
N LEU A 94 -10.53 2.53 -14.98
CA LEU A 94 -11.77 2.01 -14.46
C LEU A 94 -12.75 3.17 -14.30
N GLY A 95 -13.80 3.18 -15.11
CA GLY A 95 -14.66 4.35 -15.25
C GLY A 95 -13.86 5.55 -15.73
N ASP A 96 -13.92 6.65 -15.01
CA ASP A 96 -13.23 7.92 -15.35
C ASP A 96 -11.86 8.06 -14.68
N ILE A 97 -11.41 7.08 -13.89
CA ILE A 97 -10.17 7.12 -13.14
C ILE A 97 -9.12 6.20 -13.76
N ASP A 98 -7.92 6.73 -13.98
CA ASP A 98 -6.74 5.98 -14.41
C ASP A 98 -5.88 5.61 -13.19
N TYR A 99 -6.06 4.39 -12.67
CA TYR A 99 -5.39 3.92 -11.46
C TYR A 99 -3.98 3.43 -11.75
N MET A 100 -3.01 3.86 -10.95
CA MET A 100 -1.64 3.35 -11.02
C MET A 100 -1.56 1.91 -10.51
N LEU A 101 -0.65 1.13 -11.15
CA LEU A 101 -0.36 -0.26 -10.81
C LEU A 101 1.10 -0.39 -10.37
N ALA A 102 1.36 -1.12 -9.30
CA ALA A 102 2.72 -1.52 -8.92
C ALA A 102 3.00 -2.94 -9.44
N GLU A 103 3.79 -3.03 -10.53
CA GLU A 103 4.12 -4.31 -11.19
C GLU A 103 5.52 -4.82 -10.86
N GLU A 104 6.38 -3.95 -10.34
CA GLU A 104 7.78 -4.22 -10.02
C GLU A 104 8.25 -3.41 -8.79
N ASP A 105 9.36 -3.82 -8.18
CA ASP A 105 9.92 -3.15 -6.98
C ASP A 105 10.12 -1.64 -7.21
N ALA A 106 10.59 -1.28 -8.41
CA ALA A 106 10.79 0.12 -8.77
C ALA A 106 9.50 0.95 -8.71
N ALA A 107 8.34 0.36 -9.01
CA ALA A 107 7.06 1.05 -8.93
C ALA A 107 6.71 1.39 -7.48
N VAL A 108 6.90 0.46 -6.55
CA VAL A 108 6.68 0.71 -5.12
C VAL A 108 7.58 1.85 -4.62
N VAL A 109 8.87 1.80 -4.96
CA VAL A 109 9.85 2.84 -4.54
C VAL A 109 9.53 4.18 -5.19
N PHE A 110 9.12 4.20 -6.46
CA PHE A 110 8.71 5.42 -7.17
C PHE A 110 7.50 6.07 -6.48
N LEU A 111 6.47 5.28 -6.17
CA LEU A 111 5.27 5.78 -5.49
C LEU A 111 5.59 6.29 -4.09
N ALA A 112 6.45 5.59 -3.35
CA ALA A 112 6.95 6.06 -2.05
C ALA A 112 7.74 7.38 -2.17
N ASN A 113 8.50 7.57 -3.27
CA ASN A 113 9.22 8.84 -3.52
C ASN A 113 8.26 10.02 -3.75
N LEU A 114 7.00 9.77 -4.09
CA LEU A 114 5.94 10.78 -4.12
C LEU A 114 5.38 11.09 -2.72
N ALA A 115 6.03 10.60 -1.66
CA ALA A 115 5.55 10.62 -0.28
C ALA A 115 4.21 9.89 -0.09
N ALA A 116 3.95 8.85 -0.87
CA ALA A 116 2.87 7.91 -0.61
C ALA A 116 3.29 7.01 0.56
N LEU A 117 2.61 7.16 1.70
CA LEU A 117 2.86 6.34 2.89
C LEU A 117 1.82 5.23 3.04
N GLU A 118 0.64 5.40 2.42
CA GLU A 118 -0.39 4.38 2.40
C GLU A 118 -0.73 3.97 0.96
N PHE A 119 -0.89 2.65 0.77
CA PHE A 119 -1.22 2.03 -0.50
C PHE A 119 -2.52 1.24 -0.32
N HIS A 120 -3.63 1.82 -0.77
CA HIS A 120 -4.95 1.21 -0.72
C HIS A 120 -5.20 0.48 -2.04
N GLN A 121 -5.15 -0.83 -2.00
CA GLN A 121 -5.36 -1.68 -3.16
C GLN A 121 -6.84 -2.08 -3.32
N MET A 122 -7.31 -2.19 -4.55
CA MET A 122 -8.60 -2.82 -4.81
C MET A 122 -8.54 -4.34 -4.63
N GLN A 123 -9.70 -4.94 -4.33
CA GLN A 123 -9.85 -6.38 -4.14
C GLN A 123 -9.97 -7.16 -5.46
N MET A 124 -9.54 -6.56 -6.57
CA MET A 124 -9.56 -7.18 -7.89
C MET A 124 -8.23 -6.98 -8.61
N ARG A 125 -8.00 -7.80 -9.64
CA ARG A 125 -6.92 -7.64 -10.63
C ARG A 125 -7.55 -7.55 -12.02
N PRO A 126 -7.70 -6.36 -12.60
CA PRO A 126 -8.41 -6.16 -13.87
C PRO A 126 -7.84 -6.97 -15.05
N SER A 127 -6.56 -7.35 -14.99
CA SER A 127 -5.94 -8.25 -15.99
C SER A 127 -6.40 -9.70 -15.90
N VAL A 128 -7.03 -10.09 -14.77
CA VAL A 128 -7.56 -11.44 -14.53
C VAL A 128 -9.07 -11.42 -14.56
N SER A 129 -9.70 -10.60 -13.72
CA SER A 129 -11.14 -10.36 -13.65
C SER A 129 -11.43 -9.01 -13.02
N GLN A 130 -12.59 -8.43 -13.32
CA GLN A 130 -13.10 -7.26 -12.63
C GLN A 130 -13.85 -7.61 -11.32
N ASP A 131 -14.04 -8.90 -11.05
CA ASP A 131 -14.62 -9.37 -9.80
C ASP A 131 -13.58 -9.32 -8.67
N ALA A 132 -14.04 -9.18 -7.45
CA ALA A 132 -13.18 -9.26 -6.28
C ALA A 132 -12.62 -10.69 -6.12
N ASP A 133 -11.32 -10.81 -5.86
CA ASP A 133 -10.64 -12.09 -5.61
C ASP A 133 -10.46 -12.37 -4.12
N TYR A 134 -10.83 -11.42 -3.26
CA TYR A 134 -10.94 -11.59 -1.81
C TYR A 134 -11.97 -10.61 -1.22
N MET A 135 -12.53 -10.98 -0.07
CA MET A 135 -13.42 -10.14 0.74
C MET A 135 -12.67 -9.69 2.00
N VAL A 136 -13.02 -8.51 2.50
CA VAL A 136 -12.44 -7.95 3.73
C VAL A 136 -13.55 -7.52 4.67
N PHE A 137 -13.46 -7.97 5.91
CA PHE A 137 -14.13 -7.31 7.03
C PHE A 137 -13.14 -6.34 7.66
N ASP A 138 -13.43 -5.07 7.56
CA ASP A 138 -12.67 -4.01 8.18
C ASP A 138 -13.23 -3.75 9.58
N LEU A 139 -12.43 -4.05 10.59
CA LEU A 139 -12.83 -3.99 11.99
C LEU A 139 -12.12 -2.82 12.64
N ASP A 140 -12.83 -1.70 12.79
CA ASP A 140 -12.32 -0.51 13.47
C ASP A 140 -12.93 -0.36 14.87
N PRO A 141 -12.10 0.00 15.88
CA PRO A 141 -12.61 0.23 17.21
C PRO A 141 -13.40 1.55 17.24
N PRO A 142 -14.50 1.62 18.03
CA PRO A 142 -15.16 2.88 18.32
C PRO A 142 -14.19 3.92 18.91
N GLU A 143 -14.55 5.19 18.78
CA GLU A 143 -13.79 6.27 19.45
C GLU A 143 -13.67 6.00 20.95
N ASN A 144 -12.50 6.29 21.50
CA ASN A 144 -12.17 6.10 22.93
C ASN A 144 -12.24 4.65 23.43
N SER A 145 -12.23 3.66 22.54
CA SER A 145 -12.11 2.26 22.91
C SER A 145 -10.69 1.73 22.69
N ASN A 146 -10.41 0.55 23.26
CA ASN A 146 -9.12 -0.11 23.12
C ASN A 146 -9.14 -1.15 21.99
N PHE A 147 -7.96 -1.60 21.60
CA PHE A 147 -7.77 -2.64 20.58
C PHE A 147 -8.38 -4.00 20.96
N GLU A 148 -8.58 -4.26 22.27
CA GLU A 148 -9.12 -5.54 22.76
C GLU A 148 -10.51 -5.83 22.20
N ILE A 149 -11.34 -4.78 22.03
CA ILE A 149 -12.68 -4.92 21.44
C ILE A 149 -12.60 -5.48 20.02
N VAL A 150 -11.66 -4.95 19.21
CA VAL A 150 -11.45 -5.40 17.82
C VAL A 150 -10.90 -6.81 17.80
N ARG A 151 -9.93 -7.11 18.67
CA ARG A 151 -9.37 -8.45 18.82
C ARG A 151 -10.45 -9.47 19.18
N ASP A 152 -11.26 -9.17 20.19
CA ASP A 152 -12.30 -10.08 20.67
C ASP A 152 -13.40 -10.29 19.62
N LEU A 153 -13.78 -9.21 18.89
CA LEU A 153 -14.68 -9.34 17.74
C LEU A 153 -14.10 -10.24 16.66
N ALA A 154 -12.81 -10.05 16.32
CA ALA A 154 -12.13 -10.88 15.32
C ALA A 154 -12.07 -12.36 15.74
N LEU A 155 -11.76 -12.63 17.02
CA LEU A 155 -11.72 -13.99 17.59
C LEU A 155 -13.09 -14.67 17.56
N ASN A 156 -14.18 -13.93 17.73
CA ASN A 156 -15.55 -14.45 17.67
C ASN A 156 -16.04 -14.61 16.23
N LEU A 157 -15.73 -13.66 15.35
CA LEU A 157 -16.19 -13.67 13.96
C LEU A 157 -15.49 -14.74 13.11
N ARG A 158 -14.20 -14.97 13.36
CA ARG A 158 -13.41 -15.93 12.59
C ARG A 158 -14.01 -17.35 12.58
N PRO A 159 -14.32 -18.00 13.72
CA PRO A 159 -14.89 -19.35 13.71
C PRO A 159 -16.24 -19.41 13.00
N TYR A 160 -17.04 -18.36 13.08
CA TYR A 160 -18.31 -18.27 12.36
C TYR A 160 -18.07 -18.26 10.84
N LEU A 161 -17.17 -17.42 10.34
CA LEU A 161 -16.81 -17.37 8.92
C LEU A 161 -16.20 -18.69 8.43
N GLU A 162 -15.33 -19.30 9.24
CA GLU A 162 -14.77 -20.63 8.93
C GLU A 162 -15.85 -21.72 8.87
N SER A 163 -16.89 -21.62 9.69
CA SER A 163 -18.03 -22.56 9.65
C SER A 163 -18.88 -22.42 8.36
N LEU A 164 -18.80 -21.26 7.70
CA LEU A 164 -19.41 -21.02 6.38
C LEU A 164 -18.50 -21.49 5.22
N GLY A 165 -17.34 -22.08 5.51
CA GLY A 165 -16.40 -22.60 4.51
C GLY A 165 -15.36 -21.62 4.02
N TYR A 166 -15.22 -20.43 4.62
CA TYR A 166 -14.18 -19.47 4.26
C TYR A 166 -12.86 -19.77 4.97
N HIS A 167 -11.74 -19.52 4.29
CA HIS A 167 -10.44 -19.41 4.93
C HIS A 167 -10.21 -17.97 5.38
N VAL A 168 -10.00 -17.76 6.67
CA VAL A 168 -9.91 -16.42 7.26
C VAL A 168 -8.48 -16.10 7.68
N PHE A 169 -7.91 -15.04 7.10
CA PHE A 169 -6.62 -14.49 7.48
C PHE A 169 -6.80 -13.17 8.20
N VAL A 170 -5.93 -12.89 9.17
CA VAL A 170 -5.92 -11.61 9.87
C VAL A 170 -4.76 -10.74 9.38
N LYS A 171 -5.03 -9.46 9.19
CA LYS A 171 -4.04 -8.43 8.85
C LYS A 171 -4.26 -7.22 9.76
N THR A 172 -3.19 -6.65 10.29
CA THR A 172 -3.23 -5.35 10.98
C THR A 172 -3.38 -4.22 9.97
N THR A 173 -4.18 -3.20 10.30
CA THR A 173 -4.37 -2.04 9.40
C THR A 173 -3.15 -1.11 9.40
N GLY A 174 -2.33 -1.15 10.44
CA GLY A 174 -1.26 -0.18 10.70
C GLY A 174 -1.70 0.97 11.59
N GLY A 175 -3.00 1.07 11.86
CA GLY A 175 -3.62 1.98 12.81
C GLY A 175 -4.15 1.23 14.04
N LYS A 176 -5.45 1.36 14.29
CA LYS A 176 -6.13 0.79 15.47
C LYS A 176 -6.95 -0.46 15.16
N GLY A 177 -7.11 -0.83 13.88
CA GLY A 177 -8.04 -1.85 13.40
C GLY A 177 -7.38 -3.17 12.98
N LEU A 178 -8.23 -4.12 12.61
CA LEU A 178 -7.88 -5.40 11.99
C LEU A 178 -8.71 -5.62 10.72
N HIS A 179 -8.10 -6.19 9.70
CA HIS A 179 -8.81 -6.77 8.57
C HIS A 179 -8.91 -8.30 8.74
N LEU A 180 -10.10 -8.84 8.58
CA LEU A 180 -10.26 -10.27 8.30
C LEU A 180 -10.39 -10.44 6.78
N ILE A 181 -9.44 -11.12 6.19
CA ILE A 181 -9.35 -11.31 4.74
C ILE A 181 -9.75 -12.74 4.39
N MET A 182 -10.68 -12.87 3.47
CA MET A 182 -11.14 -14.15 2.95
C MET A 182 -10.88 -14.21 1.45
N PRO A 183 -9.92 -15.01 1.00
CA PRO A 183 -9.74 -15.30 -0.41
C PRO A 183 -11.01 -15.91 -1.00
N LEU A 184 -11.35 -15.50 -2.19
CA LEU A 184 -12.51 -15.96 -2.92
C LEU A 184 -12.02 -16.69 -4.16
N LEU A 185 -12.59 -17.84 -4.45
CA LEU A 185 -12.26 -18.54 -5.68
C LEU A 185 -12.79 -17.72 -6.87
N PRO A 186 -12.04 -17.64 -7.97
CA PRO A 186 -12.55 -17.06 -9.21
C PRO A 186 -13.91 -17.71 -9.52
N HIS A 187 -14.91 -16.88 -9.82
CA HIS A 187 -16.29 -17.30 -10.13
C HIS A 187 -17.15 -17.82 -8.97
N SER A 188 -16.78 -17.61 -7.70
CA SER A 188 -17.66 -17.97 -6.57
C SER A 188 -18.81 -16.98 -6.32
N TYR A 189 -19.03 -16.01 -7.20
CA TYR A 189 -20.06 -14.96 -7.09
C TYR A 189 -21.22 -15.06 -8.06
N ASP A 190 -21.26 -16.08 -8.91
CA ASP A 190 -22.48 -16.34 -9.70
C ASP A 190 -23.57 -16.89 -8.77
N ILE A 191 -24.18 -15.99 -7.96
CA ILE A 191 -25.39 -16.24 -7.22
C ILE A 191 -26.58 -15.71 -8.02
#